data_3dcc6d2d079c0e1f82537f880acfee99
#
_entry.id   3dcc6d2d079c0e1f82537f880acfee99
#
_cell.length_a   1.000
_cell.length_b   1.000
_cell.length_c   1.000
_cell.angle_alpha   90.00
_cell.angle_beta   90.00
_cell.angle_gamma   90.00
#
_symmetry.space_group_name_H-M   'P 1'
#
loop_
_entity.id
_entity.type
_entity.pdbx_description
1 polymer ?
#
loop_
_entity_poly.entity_id
_entity_poly.type
_entity_poly.pdbx_seq_one_letter_code
_entity_poly.pdbx_strand_id
1 'polypeptide(L)'
;MATKFQKDLQKYAELAVRVGLNLRPGQRLLVRAPSPYGVAFEHAALIHYISEAAYKAGARYVDVIWGDEQTELIRFAHAPRDSFAEFPHWKLTAPLEYAERGDAILTIAATDPDLLAGQDPDLVNTYQETVWKVMNPYLVHGTSNTMNWCVISAARPGWAKKMFPKPDEEKAVANLWKTIFQMCRVDQADPIAA
;
A
#
# COMPACT_ATOMS: atom_id res chain seq x y z
N MET A 1 18.73 19.91 -8.02
CA MET A 1 18.60 18.74 -8.92
C MET A 1 18.01 17.56 -8.13
N ALA A 2 17.15 16.76 -8.73
CA ALA A 2 16.61 15.56 -8.07
C ALA A 2 17.74 14.54 -7.77
N THR A 3 17.73 13.93 -6.59
CA THR A 3 18.67 12.87 -6.21
C THR A 3 18.45 11.61 -7.05
N LYS A 4 19.42 10.68 -7.04
CA LYS A 4 19.24 9.38 -7.72
C LYS A 4 18.01 8.65 -7.16
N PHE A 5 17.85 8.62 -5.85
CA PHE A 5 16.69 7.99 -5.20
C PHE A 5 15.35 8.58 -5.65
N GLN A 6 15.25 9.92 -5.75
CA GLN A 6 14.04 10.57 -6.25
C GLN A 6 13.72 10.19 -7.70
N LYS A 7 14.74 10.08 -8.56
CA LYS A 7 14.56 9.62 -9.95
C LYS A 7 14.09 8.17 -10.02
N ASP A 8 14.68 7.29 -9.19
CA ASP A 8 14.30 5.89 -9.12
C ASP A 8 12.87 5.75 -8.58
N LEU A 9 12.49 6.55 -7.58
CA LEU A 9 11.13 6.58 -7.03
C LEU A 9 10.10 7.05 -8.07
N GLN A 10 10.44 8.05 -8.88
CA GLN A 10 9.60 8.50 -9.99
C GLN A 10 9.41 7.41 -11.04
N LYS A 11 10.49 6.74 -11.47
CA LYS A 11 10.42 5.61 -12.42
C LYS A 11 9.56 4.47 -11.87
N TYR A 12 9.69 4.18 -10.58
CA TYR A 12 8.90 3.15 -9.91
C TYR A 12 7.41 3.48 -9.92
N ALA A 13 7.05 4.74 -9.66
CA ALA A 13 5.68 5.20 -9.74
C ALA A 13 5.11 5.11 -11.17
N GLU A 14 5.88 5.51 -12.17
CA GLU A 14 5.49 5.39 -13.59
C GLU A 14 5.29 3.93 -14.01
N LEU A 15 6.20 3.04 -13.61
CA LEU A 15 6.07 1.60 -13.86
C LEU A 15 4.81 1.03 -13.20
N ALA A 16 4.58 1.36 -11.92
CA ALA A 16 3.41 0.89 -11.18
C ALA A 16 2.10 1.31 -11.84
N VAL A 17 2.00 2.57 -12.29
CA VAL A 17 0.78 3.12 -12.89
C VAL A 17 0.56 2.62 -14.32
N ARG A 18 1.60 2.67 -15.16
CA ARG A 18 1.46 2.40 -16.60
C ARG A 18 1.49 0.92 -16.95
N VAL A 19 2.29 0.13 -16.23
CA VAL A 19 2.45 -1.31 -16.49
C VAL A 19 1.71 -2.14 -15.45
N GLY A 20 2.06 -2.00 -14.17
CA GLY A 20 1.48 -2.83 -13.10
C GLY A 20 -0.03 -2.66 -12.99
N LEU A 21 -0.51 -1.44 -12.94
CA LEU A 21 -1.92 -1.11 -12.83
C LEU A 21 -2.61 -1.06 -14.21
N ASN A 22 -1.87 -0.74 -15.27
CA ASN A 22 -2.41 -0.49 -16.61
C ASN A 22 -3.58 0.50 -16.57
N LEU A 23 -3.37 1.62 -15.88
CA LEU A 23 -4.39 2.66 -15.69
C LEU A 23 -4.89 3.19 -17.05
N ARG A 24 -6.20 3.26 -17.22
CA ARG A 24 -6.83 3.75 -18.44
C ARG A 24 -7.31 5.19 -18.28
N PRO A 25 -7.25 6.01 -19.35
CA PRO A 25 -7.82 7.36 -19.32
C PRO A 25 -9.28 7.35 -18.87
N GLY A 26 -9.62 8.29 -17.99
CA GLY A 26 -10.96 8.43 -17.42
C GLY A 26 -11.23 7.60 -16.16
N GLN A 27 -10.40 6.61 -15.82
CA GLN A 27 -10.54 5.90 -14.54
C GLN A 27 -10.15 6.81 -13.36
N ARG A 28 -10.76 6.56 -12.21
CA ARG A 28 -10.27 7.06 -10.92
C ARG A 28 -9.23 6.08 -10.38
N LEU A 29 -8.32 6.56 -9.55
CA LEU A 29 -7.32 5.76 -8.85
C LEU A 29 -7.51 5.90 -7.34
N LEU A 30 -7.72 4.79 -6.65
CA LEU A 30 -7.60 4.73 -5.20
C LEU A 30 -6.24 4.13 -4.82
N VAL A 31 -5.45 4.88 -4.06
CA VAL A 31 -4.20 4.39 -3.46
C VAL A 31 -4.46 4.05 -2.00
N ARG A 32 -4.12 2.84 -1.59
CA ARG A 32 -4.36 2.34 -0.23
C ARG A 32 -3.23 1.42 0.25
N ALA A 33 -3.22 1.05 1.52
CA ALA A 33 -2.47 -0.10 2.01
C ALA A 33 -3.40 -1.33 2.18
N PRO A 34 -2.87 -2.53 2.45
CA PRO A 34 -3.70 -3.66 2.84
C PRO A 34 -4.59 -3.31 4.04
N SER A 35 -5.88 -3.74 3.99
CA SER A 35 -6.78 -3.50 5.13
C SER A 35 -6.26 -4.23 6.37
N PRO A 36 -6.41 -3.64 7.53
CA PRO A 36 -7.18 -2.43 7.85
C PRO A 36 -6.39 -1.12 7.79
N TYR A 37 -5.13 -1.20 7.40
CA TYR A 37 -4.18 -0.09 7.45
C TYR A 37 -4.42 0.92 6.30
N GLY A 38 -3.87 2.12 6.47
CA GLY A 38 -3.74 3.12 5.40
C GLY A 38 -2.28 3.23 4.95
N VAL A 39 -2.05 3.99 3.89
CA VAL A 39 -0.70 4.31 3.42
C VAL A 39 0.00 5.18 4.47
N ALA A 40 1.19 4.79 4.87
CA ALA A 40 1.96 5.56 5.86
C ALA A 40 2.44 6.89 5.28
N PHE A 41 2.40 7.95 6.10
CA PHE A 41 2.82 9.31 5.70
C PHE A 41 4.27 9.40 5.23
N GLU A 42 5.14 8.52 5.69
CA GLU A 42 6.53 8.44 5.23
C GLU A 42 6.66 8.12 3.73
N HIS A 43 5.60 7.57 3.12
CA HIS A 43 5.56 7.29 1.68
C HIS A 43 4.96 8.45 0.85
N ALA A 44 4.74 9.63 1.44
CA ALA A 44 4.13 10.77 0.75
C ALA A 44 4.86 11.13 -0.56
N ALA A 45 6.19 11.07 -0.58
CA ALA A 45 6.96 11.34 -1.79
C ALA A 45 6.65 10.34 -2.93
N LEU A 46 6.51 9.04 -2.61
CA LEU A 46 6.09 8.02 -3.59
C LEU A 46 4.68 8.30 -4.09
N ILE A 47 3.75 8.63 -3.17
CA ILE A 47 2.36 8.94 -3.53
C ILE A 47 2.26 10.16 -4.44
N HIS A 48 3.07 11.20 -4.23
CA HIS A 48 3.12 12.36 -5.13
C HIS A 48 3.51 11.96 -6.55
N TYR A 49 4.55 11.12 -6.72
CA TYR A 49 4.94 10.62 -8.04
C TYR A 49 3.89 9.68 -8.66
N ILE A 50 3.23 8.82 -7.87
CA ILE A 50 2.11 7.99 -8.33
C ILE A 50 0.96 8.86 -8.83
N SER A 51 0.58 9.90 -8.09
CA SER A 51 -0.50 10.83 -8.46
C SER A 51 -0.16 11.58 -9.74
N GLU A 52 1.07 12.07 -9.85
CA GLU A 52 1.54 12.73 -11.08
C GLU A 52 1.51 11.79 -12.29
N ALA A 53 2.02 10.56 -12.13
CA ALA A 53 2.02 9.55 -13.18
C ALA A 53 0.58 9.16 -13.59
N ALA A 54 -0.33 9.03 -12.62
CA ALA A 54 -1.72 8.71 -12.87
C ALA A 54 -2.44 9.82 -13.66
N TYR A 55 -2.26 11.08 -13.28
CA TYR A 55 -2.85 12.20 -14.04
C TYR A 55 -2.24 12.32 -15.44
N LYS A 56 -0.94 12.09 -15.62
CA LYS A 56 -0.30 12.03 -16.95
C LYS A 56 -0.82 10.86 -17.80
N ALA A 57 -1.24 9.76 -17.17
CA ALA A 57 -1.89 8.63 -17.83
C ALA A 57 -3.38 8.88 -18.12
N GLY A 58 -3.95 10.01 -17.71
CA GLY A 58 -5.33 10.38 -17.96
C GLY A 58 -6.31 10.02 -16.83
N ALA A 59 -5.83 9.76 -15.61
CA ALA A 59 -6.71 9.55 -14.47
C ALA A 59 -7.67 10.74 -14.28
N ARG A 60 -8.94 10.42 -14.01
CA ARG A 60 -9.95 11.45 -13.70
C ARG A 60 -9.78 12.03 -12.30
N TYR A 61 -9.41 11.20 -11.34
CA TYR A 61 -9.26 11.55 -9.94
C TYR A 61 -8.31 10.56 -9.25
N VAL A 62 -7.50 11.03 -8.32
CA VAL A 62 -6.64 10.20 -7.48
C VAL A 62 -6.99 10.47 -6.03
N ASP A 63 -7.31 9.42 -5.30
CA ASP A 63 -7.58 9.47 -3.86
C ASP A 63 -6.62 8.57 -3.09
N VAL A 64 -6.38 8.90 -1.82
CA VAL A 64 -5.41 8.18 -0.98
C VAL A 64 -6.00 7.94 0.40
N ILE A 65 -6.04 6.67 0.83
CA ILE A 65 -6.39 6.32 2.20
C ILE A 65 -5.10 6.29 3.02
N TRP A 66 -4.88 7.35 3.78
CA TRP A 66 -3.76 7.47 4.70
C TRP A 66 -4.02 6.73 6.01
N GLY A 67 -2.96 6.29 6.68
CA GLY A 67 -3.05 5.63 7.97
C GLY A 67 -1.73 5.60 8.73
N ASP A 68 -1.81 5.07 9.96
CA ASP A 68 -0.67 4.95 10.83
C ASP A 68 -0.78 3.67 11.68
N GLU A 69 0.24 2.81 11.60
CA GLU A 69 0.31 1.56 12.35
C GLU A 69 0.45 1.79 13.87
N GLN A 70 1.03 2.91 14.29
CA GLN A 70 1.13 3.24 15.72
C GLN A 70 -0.25 3.47 16.34
N THR A 71 -1.17 4.06 15.59
CA THR A 71 -2.58 4.22 16.01
C THR A 71 -3.24 2.85 16.25
N GLU A 72 -2.95 1.85 15.42
CA GLU A 72 -3.47 0.49 15.63
C GLU A 72 -2.85 -0.17 16.89
N LEU A 73 -1.55 0.00 17.11
CA LEU A 73 -0.90 -0.51 18.35
C LEU A 73 -1.48 0.15 19.62
N ILE A 74 -1.75 1.46 19.59
CA ILE A 74 -2.43 2.18 20.67
C ILE A 74 -3.83 1.61 20.89
N ARG A 75 -4.56 1.26 19.84
CA ARG A 75 -5.85 0.58 19.94
C ARG A 75 -5.72 -0.76 20.66
N PHE A 76 -4.76 -1.61 20.30
CA PHE A 76 -4.52 -2.88 20.98
C PHE A 76 -4.19 -2.72 22.45
N ALA A 77 -3.48 -1.64 22.83
CA ALA A 77 -3.09 -1.39 24.20
C ALA A 77 -4.22 -0.83 25.08
N HIS A 78 -5.19 -0.10 24.52
CA HIS A 78 -6.09 0.75 25.30
C HIS A 78 -7.58 0.61 24.97
N ALA A 79 -7.96 0.07 23.83
CA ALA A 79 -9.36 -0.02 23.46
C ALA A 79 -10.09 -1.15 24.19
N PRO A 80 -11.42 -1.03 24.42
CA PRO A 80 -12.24 -2.11 24.94
C PRO A 80 -12.13 -3.36 24.06
N ARG A 81 -12.01 -4.54 24.68
CA ARG A 81 -11.79 -5.81 23.96
C ARG A 81 -12.91 -6.13 22.95
N ASP A 82 -14.14 -5.85 23.29
CA ASP A 82 -15.32 -6.08 22.45
C ASP A 82 -15.32 -5.20 21.18
N SER A 83 -14.65 -4.03 21.22
CA SER A 83 -14.52 -3.15 20.07
C SER A 83 -13.74 -3.76 18.88
N PHE A 84 -12.96 -4.83 19.11
CA PHE A 84 -12.23 -5.52 18.03
C PHE A 84 -13.13 -6.33 17.10
N ALA A 85 -14.39 -6.58 17.51
CA ALA A 85 -15.43 -7.09 16.63
C ALA A 85 -16.09 -5.99 15.77
N GLU A 86 -15.67 -4.74 15.89
CA GLU A 86 -16.16 -3.62 15.09
C GLU A 86 -15.15 -3.24 14.00
N PHE A 87 -15.67 -2.93 12.80
CA PHE A 87 -14.87 -2.42 11.68
C PHE A 87 -15.63 -1.28 10.99
N PRO A 88 -15.00 -0.10 10.83
CA PRO A 88 -15.66 1.05 10.22
C PRO A 88 -16.10 0.76 8.80
N HIS A 89 -17.40 0.84 8.53
CA HIS A 89 -17.97 0.45 7.25
C HIS A 89 -17.43 1.26 6.05
N TRP A 90 -17.06 2.53 6.27
CA TRP A 90 -16.46 3.35 5.22
C TRP A 90 -15.15 2.80 4.68
N LYS A 91 -14.40 2.02 5.46
CA LYS A 91 -13.16 1.34 5.01
C LYS A 91 -13.46 0.25 3.97
N LEU A 92 -14.68 -0.28 3.95
CA LEU A 92 -15.17 -1.17 2.88
C LEU A 92 -15.76 -0.37 1.73
N THR A 93 -16.65 0.60 2.01
CA THR A 93 -17.43 1.27 0.96
C THR A 93 -16.55 2.02 -0.03
N ALA A 94 -15.46 2.64 0.43
CA ALA A 94 -14.55 3.35 -0.46
C ALA A 94 -13.91 2.42 -1.52
N PRO A 95 -13.15 1.35 -1.17
CA PRO A 95 -12.58 0.47 -2.20
C PRO A 95 -13.65 -0.31 -2.98
N LEU A 96 -14.78 -0.65 -2.36
CA LEU A 96 -15.86 -1.35 -3.05
C LEU A 96 -16.49 -0.49 -4.15
N GLU A 97 -16.75 0.80 -3.89
CA GLU A 97 -17.25 1.72 -4.91
C GLU A 97 -16.32 1.82 -6.12
N TYR A 98 -14.99 1.91 -5.89
CA TYR A 98 -14.02 1.92 -6.98
C TYR A 98 -14.04 0.61 -7.78
N ALA A 99 -14.11 -0.53 -7.09
CA ALA A 99 -14.14 -1.84 -7.73
C ALA A 99 -15.41 -2.05 -8.57
N GLU A 100 -16.60 -1.75 -8.03
CA GLU A 100 -17.89 -1.87 -8.73
C GLU A 100 -17.99 -0.99 -9.96
N ARG A 101 -17.30 0.15 -9.98
CA ARG A 101 -17.23 1.06 -11.14
C ARG A 101 -16.18 0.65 -12.18
N GLY A 102 -15.37 -0.37 -11.92
CA GLY A 102 -14.24 -0.73 -12.76
C GLY A 102 -13.11 0.31 -12.75
N ASP A 103 -13.03 1.11 -11.70
CA ASP A 103 -11.92 2.04 -11.45
C ASP A 103 -10.66 1.29 -10.99
N ALA A 104 -9.54 1.98 -10.84
CA ALA A 104 -8.26 1.36 -10.52
C ALA A 104 -7.92 1.44 -9.03
N ILE A 105 -7.30 0.39 -8.48
CA ILE A 105 -6.85 0.36 -7.08
C ILE A 105 -5.38 -0.07 -7.01
N LEU A 106 -4.55 0.80 -6.42
CA LEU A 106 -3.15 0.53 -6.12
C LEU A 106 -2.96 0.30 -4.62
N THR A 107 -2.44 -0.86 -4.25
CA THR A 107 -2.16 -1.21 -2.86
C THR A 107 -0.66 -1.11 -2.58
N ILE A 108 -0.27 -0.33 -1.58
CA ILE A 108 1.11 -0.20 -1.10
C ILE A 108 1.32 -1.18 0.06
N ALA A 109 1.99 -2.28 -0.21
CA ALA A 109 2.37 -3.26 0.81
C ALA A 109 3.68 -2.84 1.48
N ALA A 110 3.56 -2.30 2.69
CA ALA A 110 4.70 -1.78 3.46
C ALA A 110 4.55 -2.04 4.97
N THR A 111 3.55 -2.83 5.38
CA THR A 111 3.28 -3.13 6.79
C THR A 111 4.45 -3.87 7.42
N ASP A 112 4.77 -3.54 8.67
CA ASP A 112 5.73 -4.31 9.47
C ASP A 112 5.19 -5.75 9.65
N PRO A 113 5.92 -6.78 9.21
CA PRO A 113 5.47 -8.17 9.34
C PRO A 113 5.24 -8.61 10.79
N ASP A 114 5.92 -7.99 11.74
CA ASP A 114 5.86 -8.32 13.16
C ASP A 114 5.04 -7.31 13.96
N LEU A 115 4.28 -6.42 13.30
CA LEU A 115 3.52 -5.35 13.96
C LEU A 115 2.68 -5.82 15.15
N LEU A 116 2.03 -6.95 15.02
CA LEU A 116 1.13 -7.51 16.05
C LEU A 116 1.76 -8.66 16.85
N ALA A 117 3.04 -8.95 16.67
CA ALA A 117 3.68 -10.12 17.30
C ALA A 117 3.67 -10.09 18.86
N GLY A 118 3.58 -8.92 19.47
CA GLY A 118 3.49 -8.74 20.93
C GLY A 118 2.07 -8.59 21.49
N GLN A 119 1.04 -8.68 20.65
CA GLN A 119 -0.35 -8.47 21.05
C GLN A 119 -1.02 -9.78 21.52
N ASP A 120 -2.14 -9.63 22.24
CA ASP A 120 -2.97 -10.77 22.67
C ASP A 120 -3.48 -11.56 21.43
N PRO A 121 -3.15 -12.85 21.28
CA PRO A 121 -3.52 -13.64 20.11
C PRO A 121 -5.03 -13.72 19.85
N ASP A 122 -5.86 -13.76 20.88
CA ASP A 122 -7.31 -13.83 20.73
C ASP A 122 -7.88 -12.52 20.18
N LEU A 123 -7.32 -11.37 20.61
CA LEU A 123 -7.69 -10.08 20.05
C LEU A 123 -7.22 -9.94 18.59
N VAL A 124 -6.01 -10.38 18.29
CA VAL A 124 -5.48 -10.37 16.92
C VAL A 124 -6.36 -11.21 16.01
N ASN A 125 -6.74 -12.41 16.45
CA ASN A 125 -7.64 -13.28 15.68
C ASN A 125 -9.01 -12.63 15.45
N THR A 126 -9.66 -12.14 16.51
CA THR A 126 -10.95 -11.44 16.41
C THR A 126 -10.88 -10.27 15.43
N TYR A 127 -9.83 -9.46 15.53
CA TYR A 127 -9.60 -8.32 14.65
C TYR A 127 -9.44 -8.74 13.18
N GLN A 128 -8.59 -9.73 12.92
CA GLN A 128 -8.32 -10.21 11.56
C GLN A 128 -9.56 -10.85 10.94
N GLU A 129 -10.30 -11.68 11.68
CA GLU A 129 -11.56 -12.27 11.22
C GLU A 129 -12.61 -11.21 10.88
N THR A 130 -12.73 -10.17 11.74
CA THR A 130 -13.66 -9.06 11.53
C THR A 130 -13.31 -8.29 10.25
N VAL A 131 -12.04 -7.93 10.07
CA VAL A 131 -11.55 -7.26 8.86
C VAL A 131 -11.81 -8.11 7.62
N TRP A 132 -11.45 -9.39 7.66
CA TRP A 132 -11.61 -10.31 6.54
C TRP A 132 -13.07 -10.49 6.14
N LYS A 133 -13.95 -10.70 7.13
CA LYS A 133 -15.39 -10.83 6.92
C LYS A 133 -16.01 -9.59 6.28
N VAL A 134 -15.67 -8.40 6.79
CA VAL A 134 -16.22 -7.14 6.26
C VAL A 134 -15.66 -6.84 4.88
N MET A 135 -14.35 -7.06 4.63
CA MET A 135 -13.71 -6.73 3.36
C MET A 135 -13.99 -7.73 2.22
N ASN A 136 -14.60 -8.88 2.52
CA ASN A 136 -14.84 -9.94 1.53
C ASN A 136 -15.57 -9.47 0.26
N PRO A 137 -16.62 -8.62 0.30
CA PRO A 137 -17.26 -8.12 -0.91
C PRO A 137 -16.31 -7.41 -1.88
N TYR A 138 -15.36 -6.63 -1.35
CA TYR A 138 -14.32 -5.99 -2.16
C TYR A 138 -13.29 -7.01 -2.70
N LEU A 139 -12.86 -7.98 -1.89
CA LEU A 139 -11.83 -8.94 -2.27
C LEU A 139 -12.25 -9.83 -3.46
N VAL A 140 -13.54 -10.11 -3.60
CA VAL A 140 -14.10 -10.84 -4.74
C VAL A 140 -13.81 -10.14 -6.07
N HIS A 141 -13.85 -8.81 -6.12
CA HIS A 141 -13.52 -8.04 -7.33
C HIS A 141 -12.06 -8.23 -7.76
N GLY A 142 -11.13 -8.30 -6.79
CA GLY A 142 -9.72 -8.57 -7.07
C GLY A 142 -9.50 -9.98 -7.66
N THR A 143 -10.10 -11.00 -7.05
CA THR A 143 -9.97 -12.39 -7.51
C THR A 143 -10.67 -12.66 -8.84
N SER A 144 -11.73 -11.92 -9.15
CA SER A 144 -12.50 -12.03 -10.41
C SER A 144 -11.94 -11.12 -11.52
N ASN A 145 -10.89 -10.34 -11.27
CA ASN A 145 -10.29 -9.39 -12.22
C ASN A 145 -11.31 -8.43 -12.88
N THR A 146 -12.30 -7.96 -12.12
CA THR A 146 -13.33 -7.03 -12.60
C THR A 146 -12.89 -5.57 -12.59
N MET A 147 -11.71 -5.27 -12.04
CA MET A 147 -11.10 -3.95 -11.96
C MET A 147 -9.60 -4.01 -12.27
N ASN A 148 -9.00 -2.87 -12.57
CA ASN A 148 -7.54 -2.77 -12.62
C ASN A 148 -6.98 -2.69 -11.19
N TRP A 149 -6.14 -3.63 -10.82
CA TRP A 149 -5.49 -3.61 -9.51
C TRP A 149 -4.01 -3.98 -9.59
N CYS A 150 -3.23 -3.41 -8.69
CA CYS A 150 -1.82 -3.73 -8.54
C CYS A 150 -1.42 -3.62 -7.08
N VAL A 151 -0.48 -4.47 -6.66
CA VAL A 151 0.17 -4.37 -5.35
C VAL A 151 1.64 -4.06 -5.59
N ILE A 152 2.12 -2.98 -4.97
CA ILE A 152 3.54 -2.63 -4.98
C ILE A 152 4.06 -2.56 -3.55
N SER A 153 5.37 -2.67 -3.39
CA SER A 153 6.03 -2.59 -2.08
C SER A 153 6.64 -1.21 -1.85
N ALA A 154 6.74 -0.81 -0.58
CA ALA A 154 7.52 0.33 -0.15
C ALA A 154 8.30 0.00 1.11
N ALA A 155 9.55 0.51 1.22
CA ALA A 155 10.39 0.17 2.35
C ALA A 155 9.97 0.92 3.62
N ARG A 156 9.89 0.18 4.74
CA ARG A 156 9.67 0.70 6.10
C ARG A 156 10.68 0.13 7.09
N PRO A 157 10.95 0.83 8.21
CA PRO A 157 11.91 0.41 9.22
C PRO A 157 11.71 -1.00 9.74
N GLY A 158 10.50 -1.37 10.18
CA GLY A 158 10.22 -2.69 10.73
C GLY A 158 10.50 -3.81 9.74
N TRP A 159 10.00 -3.69 8.51
CA TRP A 159 10.29 -4.67 7.45
C TRP A 159 11.77 -4.66 7.06
N ALA A 160 12.38 -3.49 6.92
CA ALA A 160 13.80 -3.36 6.58
C ALA A 160 14.72 -4.03 7.62
N LYS A 161 14.42 -3.83 8.91
CA LYS A 161 15.17 -4.47 10.00
C LYS A 161 15.07 -5.99 9.97
N LYS A 162 13.90 -6.52 9.62
CA LYS A 162 13.69 -7.98 9.47
C LYS A 162 14.51 -8.55 8.31
N MET A 163 14.56 -7.86 7.18
CA MET A 163 15.31 -8.28 6.00
C MET A 163 16.82 -8.05 6.13
N PHE A 164 17.22 -6.99 6.82
CA PHE A 164 18.60 -6.55 6.99
C PHE A 164 18.90 -6.25 8.46
N PRO A 165 19.09 -7.27 9.33
CA PRO A 165 19.21 -7.08 10.79
C PRO A 165 20.54 -6.48 11.25
N LYS A 166 21.58 -6.49 10.40
CA LYS A 166 22.95 -6.07 10.78
C LYS A 166 23.21 -4.56 10.66
N PRO A 167 22.81 -3.85 9.58
CA PRO A 167 23.05 -2.43 9.46
C PRO A 167 22.15 -1.60 10.41
N ASP A 168 22.49 -0.33 10.59
CA ASP A 168 21.59 0.64 11.21
C ASP A 168 20.28 0.76 10.40
N GLU A 169 19.25 1.34 11.03
CA GLU A 169 17.92 1.41 10.45
C GLU A 169 17.90 2.16 9.11
N GLU A 170 18.59 3.29 9.00
CA GLU A 170 18.63 4.08 7.78
C GLU A 170 19.23 3.28 6.61
N LYS A 171 20.34 2.58 6.85
CA LYS A 171 20.94 1.70 5.85
C LYS A 171 20.08 0.49 5.53
N ALA A 172 19.39 -0.08 6.52
CA ALA A 172 18.46 -1.18 6.29
C ALA A 172 17.31 -0.75 5.35
N VAL A 173 16.71 0.42 5.58
CA VAL A 173 15.68 1.01 4.72
C VAL A 173 16.21 1.30 3.32
N ALA A 174 17.41 1.88 3.21
CA ALA A 174 18.03 2.13 1.92
C ALA A 174 18.31 0.83 1.13
N ASN A 175 18.77 -0.22 1.82
CA ASN A 175 18.98 -1.54 1.22
C ASN A 175 17.66 -2.16 0.74
N LEU A 176 16.59 -2.04 1.52
CA LEU A 176 15.27 -2.56 1.12
C LEU A 176 14.74 -1.82 -0.11
N TRP A 177 14.84 -0.49 -0.17
CA TRP A 177 14.50 0.28 -1.37
C TRP A 177 15.32 -0.15 -2.59
N LYS A 178 16.63 -0.32 -2.42
CA LYS A 178 17.49 -0.81 -3.50
C LYS A 178 17.04 -2.18 -4.02
N THR A 179 16.69 -3.09 -3.12
CA THR A 179 16.19 -4.43 -3.47
C THR A 179 14.86 -4.33 -4.24
N ILE A 180 13.90 -3.52 -3.75
CA ILE A 180 12.62 -3.29 -4.43
C ILE A 180 12.86 -2.77 -5.86
N PHE A 181 13.71 -1.76 -6.02
CA PHE A 181 14.02 -1.19 -7.33
C PHE A 181 14.69 -2.19 -8.28
N GLN A 182 15.60 -3.02 -7.77
CA GLN A 182 16.23 -4.07 -8.57
C GLN A 182 15.23 -5.14 -9.01
N MET A 183 14.39 -5.62 -8.11
CA MET A 183 13.38 -6.63 -8.44
C MET A 183 12.36 -6.12 -9.47
N CYS A 184 12.04 -4.83 -9.44
CA CYS A 184 11.15 -4.18 -10.39
C CYS A 184 11.88 -3.60 -11.62
N ARG A 185 13.19 -3.84 -11.76
CA ARG A 185 14.03 -3.33 -12.87
C ARG A 185 14.05 -1.79 -13.01
N VAL A 186 13.72 -1.07 -11.94
CA VAL A 186 13.72 0.41 -11.91
C VAL A 186 15.12 0.99 -12.11
N ASP A 187 16.16 0.23 -11.75
CA ASP A 187 17.56 0.57 -11.95
C ASP A 187 18.01 0.57 -13.41
N GLN A 188 17.18 0.07 -14.34
CA GLN A 188 17.44 0.11 -15.76
C GLN A 188 17.13 1.47 -16.40
N ALA A 189 17.65 1.69 -17.61
CA ALA A 189 17.45 2.95 -18.33
C ALA A 189 15.95 3.21 -18.58
N ASP A 190 15.23 2.23 -19.09
CA ASP A 190 13.78 2.26 -19.32
C ASP A 190 13.12 1.02 -18.71
N PRO A 191 12.59 1.12 -17.46
CA PRO A 191 11.92 0.01 -16.81
C PRO A 191 10.57 -0.37 -17.44
N ILE A 192 9.97 0.52 -18.25
CA ILE A 192 8.69 0.25 -18.92
C ILE A 192 8.88 -0.61 -20.17
N ALA A 193 10.02 -0.45 -20.85
CA ALA A 193 10.36 -1.24 -22.02
C ALA A 193 11.08 -2.56 -21.68
N ALA A 194 11.52 -2.74 -20.43
CA ALA A 194 12.27 -3.90 -19.95
C ALA A 194 11.35 -5.03 -19.48
#